data_af338f486624689e2a34e8a01b6a3329
#
_entry.id   af338f486624689e2a34e8a01b6a3329
#
_cell.length_a   1.000
_cell.length_b   1.000
_cell.length_c   1.000
_cell.angle_alpha   90.00
_cell.angle_beta   90.00
_cell.angle_gamma   90.00
#
_symmetry.space_group_name_H-M   'P 1'
#
loop_
_entity.id
_entity.type
_entity.pdbx_description
1 polymer ?
#
loop_
_entity_poly.entity_id
_entity_poly.type
_entity_poly.pdbx_seq_one_letter_code
_entity_poly.pdbx_strand_id
1 'polypeptide(L)'
;MALPGAVLPFALALPKQSSVNRNRVLSKVFQVRGVARLEGDRLTLEWSGSVEITEVNEGGVRQLRESVPAQRLLLPAARIASIEARGRWWRPHIELRTTGIGPLELVPTASAGRLLLWIARRDWRVATDLVSRVQLEMAEAALREADQPARLPRESHTDR
;
A
#
# COMPACT_ATOMS: atom_id res chain seq x y z
N MET A 1 27.49 7.79 0.02
CA MET A 1 26.44 8.58 -0.62
C MET A 1 25.34 7.63 -1.08
N ALA A 2 24.24 7.56 -0.36
CA ALA A 2 23.11 6.72 -0.80
C ALA A 2 22.53 7.39 -2.05
N LEU A 3 22.49 6.66 -3.15
CA LEU A 3 21.74 7.08 -4.34
C LEU A 3 20.30 7.33 -3.91
N PRO A 4 19.66 8.44 -4.33
CA PRO A 4 18.27 8.67 -4.02
C PRO A 4 17.49 7.45 -4.48
N GLY A 5 16.77 6.81 -3.55
CA GLY A 5 16.02 5.60 -3.82
C GLY A 5 15.06 5.84 -4.98
N ALA A 6 14.99 4.88 -5.90
CA ALA A 6 14.07 4.96 -7.03
C ALA A 6 12.65 5.22 -6.49
N VAL A 7 11.99 6.25 -7.04
CA VAL A 7 10.61 6.61 -6.71
C VAL A 7 9.70 5.98 -7.75
N LEU A 8 8.78 5.14 -7.30
CA LEU A 8 7.83 4.45 -8.15
C LEU A 8 6.43 5.08 -8.02
N PRO A 9 5.91 5.72 -9.07
CA PRO A 9 4.52 6.17 -9.08
C PRO A 9 3.55 4.98 -9.14
N PHE A 10 2.45 5.07 -8.38
CA PHE A 10 1.39 4.08 -8.40
C PHE A 10 0.00 4.71 -8.33
N ALA A 11 -1.02 3.92 -8.64
CA ALA A 11 -2.41 4.24 -8.41
C ALA A 11 -3.06 3.14 -7.57
N LEU A 12 -4.01 3.54 -6.72
CA LEU A 12 -4.89 2.62 -6.01
C LEU A 12 -6.19 2.48 -6.77
N ALA A 13 -6.56 1.24 -7.11
CA ALA A 13 -7.84 0.95 -7.73
C ALA A 13 -8.91 0.80 -6.65
N LEU A 14 -9.67 1.83 -6.41
CA LEU A 14 -10.84 1.78 -5.54
C LEU A 14 -12.07 1.40 -6.37
N PRO A 15 -12.91 0.49 -5.86
CA PRO A 15 -14.14 0.14 -6.55
C PRO A 15 -15.06 1.37 -6.63
N LYS A 16 -15.68 1.55 -7.79
CA LYS A 16 -16.73 2.54 -7.95
C LYS A 16 -17.88 2.18 -7.00
N GLN A 17 -18.19 3.10 -6.09
CA GLN A 17 -19.33 2.94 -5.20
C GLN A 17 -20.55 3.59 -5.83
N SER A 18 -21.61 2.85 -5.97
CA SER A 18 -22.90 3.38 -6.42
C SER A 18 -24.00 2.93 -5.46
N SER A 19 -24.84 3.86 -5.08
CA SER A 19 -26.07 3.57 -4.35
C SER A 19 -27.26 4.12 -5.11
N VAL A 20 -28.30 3.31 -5.22
CA VAL A 20 -29.56 3.68 -5.88
C VAL A 20 -30.66 3.66 -4.81
N ASN A 21 -31.27 4.81 -4.60
CA ASN A 21 -32.50 4.92 -3.81
C ASN A 21 -33.61 5.39 -4.74
N ARG A 22 -34.88 5.22 -4.36
CA ARG A 22 -36.07 5.37 -5.24
C ARG A 22 -36.05 6.55 -6.24
N ASN A 23 -35.45 7.69 -5.87
CA ASN A 23 -35.37 8.89 -6.71
C ASN A 23 -33.97 9.54 -6.76
N ARG A 24 -32.94 8.80 -6.36
CA ARG A 24 -31.58 9.33 -6.26
C ARG A 24 -30.56 8.25 -6.61
N VAL A 25 -29.67 8.57 -7.54
CA VAL A 25 -28.49 7.76 -7.86
C VAL A 25 -27.25 8.52 -7.38
N LEU A 26 -26.49 7.92 -6.49
CA LEU A 26 -25.23 8.45 -6.02
C LEU A 26 -24.09 7.57 -6.54
N SER A 27 -23.16 8.15 -7.26
CA SER A 27 -21.94 7.50 -7.74
C SER A 27 -20.72 8.18 -7.19
N LYS A 28 -19.82 7.41 -6.57
CA LYS A 28 -18.51 7.89 -6.07
C LYS A 28 -17.40 7.23 -6.84
N VAL A 29 -16.54 8.03 -7.44
CA VAL A 29 -15.33 7.59 -8.15
C VAL A 29 -14.12 8.12 -7.40
N PHE A 30 -13.27 7.21 -6.95
CA PHE A 30 -12.05 7.56 -6.22
C PHE A 30 -10.88 7.55 -7.21
N GLN A 31 -10.07 8.58 -7.18
CA GLN A 31 -8.82 8.68 -7.91
C GLN A 31 -7.70 8.91 -6.90
N VAL A 32 -7.02 7.84 -6.53
CA VAL A 32 -5.90 7.90 -5.58
C VAL A 32 -4.62 7.51 -6.29
N ARG A 33 -3.62 8.38 -6.17
CA ARG A 33 -2.28 8.19 -6.71
C ARG A 33 -1.25 8.41 -5.64
N GLY A 34 -0.12 7.75 -5.78
CA GLY A 34 0.94 7.86 -4.82
C GLY A 34 2.30 7.54 -5.39
N VAL A 35 3.27 7.51 -4.51
CA VAL A 35 4.65 7.12 -4.78
C VAL A 35 5.11 6.11 -3.74
N ALA A 36 5.84 5.10 -4.21
CA ALA A 36 6.49 4.11 -3.37
C ALA A 36 8.00 4.30 -3.47
N ARG A 37 8.70 4.22 -2.36
CA ARG A 37 10.15 4.28 -2.29
C ARG A 37 10.68 3.45 -1.13
N LEU A 38 11.89 2.92 -1.27
CA LEU A 38 12.59 2.23 -0.21
C LEU A 38 13.56 3.21 0.45
N GLU A 39 13.43 3.39 1.76
CA GLU A 39 14.28 4.23 2.61
C GLU A 39 14.89 3.35 3.71
N GLY A 40 16.15 2.95 3.53
CA GLY A 40 16.77 1.96 4.41
C GLY A 40 16.00 0.65 4.37
N ASP A 41 15.57 0.18 5.52
CA ASP A 41 14.80 -1.06 5.71
C ASP A 41 13.27 -0.87 5.66
N ARG A 42 12.79 0.30 5.19
CA ARG A 42 11.36 0.65 5.20
C ARG A 42 10.85 0.99 3.81
N LEU A 43 9.78 0.34 3.42
CA LEU A 43 9.00 0.73 2.26
C LEU A 43 8.08 1.88 2.66
N THR A 44 8.27 3.03 2.05
CA THR A 44 7.44 4.22 2.25
C THR A 44 6.43 4.32 1.12
N LEU A 45 5.15 4.40 1.47
CA LEU A 45 4.06 4.67 0.56
C LEU A 45 3.46 6.03 0.93
N GLU A 46 3.39 6.95 -0.03
CA GLU A 46 2.73 8.25 0.12
C GLU A 46 1.66 8.37 -0.96
N TRP A 47 0.45 8.73 -0.58
CA TRP A 47 -0.65 8.88 -1.53
C TRP A 47 -1.56 10.03 -1.17
N SER A 48 -2.22 10.55 -2.18
CA SER A 48 -3.29 11.54 -2.09
C SER A 48 -4.26 11.33 -3.24
N GLY A 49 -5.37 12.03 -3.24
CA GLY A 49 -6.32 11.84 -4.32
C GLY A 49 -7.52 12.75 -4.24
N SER A 50 -8.54 12.36 -4.98
CA SER A 50 -9.83 13.03 -4.98
C SER A 50 -10.96 12.01 -5.10
N VAL A 51 -12.11 12.38 -4.58
CA VAL A 51 -13.38 11.67 -4.74
C VAL A 51 -14.27 12.54 -5.61
N GLU A 52 -14.74 12.00 -6.72
CA GLU A 52 -15.77 12.62 -7.54
C GLU A 52 -17.11 12.00 -7.20
N ILE A 53 -18.03 12.82 -6.72
CA ILE A 53 -19.38 12.42 -6.32
C ILE A 53 -20.35 12.95 -7.35
N THR A 54 -21.04 12.06 -8.04
CA THR A 54 -22.10 12.40 -8.97
C THR A 54 -23.44 12.00 -8.37
N GLU A 55 -24.31 12.97 -8.19
CA GLU A 55 -25.67 12.78 -7.72
C GLU A 55 -26.65 13.09 -8.85
N VAL A 56 -27.52 12.14 -9.16
CA VAL A 56 -28.60 12.29 -10.13
C VAL A 56 -29.92 12.14 -9.39
N ASN A 57 -30.77 13.16 -9.45
CA ASN A 57 -32.12 13.17 -8.89
C ASN A 57 -33.09 13.80 -9.89
N GLU A 58 -34.36 13.89 -9.54
CA GLU A 58 -35.41 14.51 -10.38
C GLU A 58 -35.16 15.99 -10.73
N GLY A 59 -34.34 16.67 -9.92
CA GLY A 59 -33.94 18.09 -10.12
C GLY A 59 -32.72 18.27 -11.02
N GLY A 60 -32.04 17.18 -11.45
CA GLY A 60 -30.89 17.24 -12.33
C GLY A 60 -29.67 16.46 -11.84
N VAL A 61 -28.51 16.82 -12.39
CA VAL A 61 -27.21 16.20 -12.07
C VAL A 61 -26.37 17.18 -11.29
N ARG A 62 -25.88 16.77 -10.14
CA ARG A 62 -24.91 17.53 -9.32
C ARG A 62 -23.60 16.78 -9.25
N GLN A 63 -22.51 17.47 -9.52
CA GLN A 63 -21.16 16.93 -9.39
C GLN A 63 -20.43 17.70 -8.29
N LEU A 64 -19.78 16.95 -7.39
CA LEU A 64 -18.94 17.48 -6.31
C LEU A 64 -17.60 16.74 -6.36
N ARG A 65 -16.51 17.47 -6.17
CA ARG A 65 -15.17 16.90 -6.06
C ARG A 65 -14.57 17.25 -4.70
N GLU A 66 -14.20 16.22 -3.95
CA GLU A 66 -13.56 16.35 -2.65
C GLU A 66 -12.12 15.87 -2.72
N SER A 67 -11.20 16.56 -2.03
CA SER A 67 -9.81 16.15 -1.92
C SER A 67 -9.64 15.08 -0.83
N VAL A 68 -8.91 14.03 -1.14
CA VAL A 68 -8.41 13.08 -0.14
C VAL A 68 -7.06 13.60 0.35
N PRO A 69 -6.89 13.88 1.65
CA PRO A 69 -5.64 14.42 2.18
C PRO A 69 -4.49 13.45 1.96
N ALA A 70 -3.27 14.00 1.86
CA ALA A 70 -2.07 13.22 1.73
C ALA A 70 -1.88 12.30 2.96
N GLN A 71 -1.60 11.05 2.70
CA GLN A 71 -1.34 10.01 3.69
C GLN A 71 0.05 9.42 3.46
N ARG A 72 0.67 8.95 4.53
CA ARG A 72 1.97 8.28 4.48
C ARG A 72 1.95 7.03 5.33
N LEU A 73 2.43 5.94 4.77
CA LEU A 73 2.64 4.67 5.45
C LEU A 73 4.12 4.30 5.41
N LEU A 74 4.68 3.99 6.56
CA LEU A 74 6.03 3.43 6.70
C LEU A 74 5.89 1.95 7.05
N LEU A 75 6.34 1.09 6.15
CA LEU A 75 6.24 -0.35 6.30
C LEU A 75 7.63 -0.97 6.42
N PRO A 76 8.05 -1.41 7.63
CA PRO A 76 9.33 -2.10 7.81
C PRO A 76 9.39 -3.39 7.00
N ALA A 77 10.55 -3.72 6.43
CA ALA A 77 10.75 -4.94 5.65
C ALA A 77 10.40 -6.20 6.45
N ALA A 78 10.66 -6.22 7.75
CA ALA A 78 10.27 -7.31 8.66
C ALA A 78 8.75 -7.53 8.75
N ARG A 79 7.92 -6.56 8.36
CA ARG A 79 6.45 -6.67 8.35
C ARG A 79 5.89 -7.05 6.99
N ILE A 80 6.72 -7.18 5.98
CA ILE A 80 6.33 -7.61 4.63
C ILE A 80 6.44 -9.13 4.58
N ALA A 81 5.35 -9.81 4.28
CA ALA A 81 5.33 -11.27 4.09
C ALA A 81 5.74 -11.65 2.66
N SER A 82 5.32 -10.87 1.67
CA SER A 82 5.73 -11.03 0.27
C SER A 82 5.53 -9.74 -0.52
N ILE A 83 6.35 -9.55 -1.53
CA ILE A 83 6.22 -8.46 -2.50
C ILE A 83 6.61 -8.99 -3.88
N GLU A 84 5.76 -8.77 -4.88
CA GLU A 84 5.97 -9.26 -6.24
C GLU A 84 5.46 -8.26 -7.27
N ALA A 85 6.20 -8.09 -8.37
CA ALA A 85 5.73 -7.36 -9.54
C ALA A 85 5.04 -8.35 -10.50
N ARG A 86 3.80 -8.08 -10.90
CA ARG A 86 2.96 -8.93 -11.74
C ARG A 86 2.33 -8.17 -12.88
N GLY A 87 1.86 -8.88 -13.89
CA GLY A 87 1.06 -8.33 -14.97
C GLY A 87 1.82 -7.44 -15.95
N ARG A 88 3.09 -7.67 -16.20
CA ARG A 88 3.97 -6.86 -17.07
C ARG A 88 3.30 -6.36 -18.37
N TRP A 89 2.59 -7.21 -19.06
CA TRP A 89 1.96 -6.92 -20.36
C TRP A 89 0.51 -6.43 -20.26
N TRP A 90 -0.18 -6.88 -19.19
CA TRP A 90 -1.59 -6.68 -19.03
C TRP A 90 -1.91 -6.24 -17.59
N ARG A 91 -2.08 -4.98 -17.33
CA ARG A 91 -2.32 -4.43 -15.98
C ARG A 91 -1.13 -4.66 -15.01
N PRO A 92 0.01 -4.02 -15.25
CA PRO A 92 1.16 -4.14 -14.37
C PRO A 92 0.85 -3.59 -12.98
N HIS A 93 1.23 -4.36 -11.96
CA HIS A 93 1.02 -3.98 -10.56
C HIS A 93 2.07 -4.63 -9.66
N ILE A 94 2.24 -4.08 -8.47
CA ILE A 94 2.95 -4.72 -7.36
C ILE A 94 1.90 -5.30 -6.43
N GLU A 95 1.99 -6.57 -6.12
CA GLU A 95 1.27 -7.23 -5.06
C GLU A 95 2.12 -7.24 -3.80
N LEU A 96 1.62 -6.60 -2.74
CA LEU A 96 2.24 -6.53 -1.43
C LEU A 96 1.37 -7.28 -0.42
N ARG A 97 1.98 -8.13 0.41
CA ARG A 97 1.34 -8.79 1.54
C ARG A 97 2.11 -8.52 2.81
N THR A 98 1.41 -8.26 3.89
CA THR A 98 2.00 -8.02 5.21
C THR A 98 1.75 -9.19 6.16
N THR A 99 2.61 -9.28 7.18
CA THR A 99 2.40 -10.19 8.31
C THR A 99 1.33 -9.60 9.22
N GLY A 100 0.08 -9.95 8.99
CA GLY A 100 -1.08 -9.40 9.71
C GLY A 100 -1.78 -8.29 8.95
N ILE A 101 -2.93 -7.88 9.48
CA ILE A 101 -3.85 -6.92 8.85
C ILE A 101 -3.47 -5.47 9.21
N GLY A 102 -3.05 -5.24 10.47
CA GLY A 102 -2.81 -3.92 11.03
C GLY A 102 -1.91 -2.97 10.22
N PRO A 103 -0.78 -3.44 9.64
CA PRO A 103 0.11 -2.55 8.89
C PRO A 103 -0.52 -1.82 7.71
N LEU A 104 -1.57 -2.38 7.11
CA LEU A 104 -2.24 -1.82 5.93
C LEU A 104 -3.62 -1.22 6.22
N GLU A 105 -4.07 -1.13 7.47
CA GLU A 105 -5.41 -0.62 7.81
C GLU A 105 -5.69 0.80 7.31
N LEU A 106 -4.65 1.63 7.21
CA LEU A 106 -4.78 3.01 6.71
C LEU A 106 -4.93 3.10 5.19
N VAL A 107 -4.68 2.01 4.47
CA VAL A 107 -4.74 2.01 3.00
C VAL A 107 -6.13 1.62 2.54
N PRO A 108 -6.86 2.49 1.81
CA PRO A 108 -8.28 2.28 1.51
C PRO A 108 -8.60 1.02 0.70
N THR A 109 -7.62 0.52 -0.06
CA THR A 109 -7.78 -0.64 -0.96
C THR A 109 -7.20 -1.91 -0.40
N ALA A 110 -6.56 -1.87 0.76
CA ALA A 110 -6.00 -3.05 1.38
C ALA A 110 -7.10 -3.96 1.90
N SER A 111 -6.94 -5.26 1.68
CA SER A 111 -7.87 -6.27 2.16
C SER A 111 -7.10 -7.46 2.71
N ALA A 112 -7.38 -7.83 3.95
CA ALA A 112 -6.76 -8.99 4.61
C ALA A 112 -5.21 -9.01 4.53
N GLY A 113 -4.57 -7.85 4.71
CA GLY A 113 -3.11 -7.73 4.65
C GLY A 113 -2.52 -7.77 3.24
N ARG A 114 -3.35 -7.62 2.21
CA ARG A 114 -2.96 -7.57 0.79
C ARG A 114 -3.24 -6.20 0.21
N LEU A 115 -2.28 -5.68 -0.56
CA LEU A 115 -2.38 -4.39 -1.26
C LEU A 115 -1.91 -4.56 -2.71
N LEU A 116 -2.63 -3.98 -3.65
CA LEU A 116 -2.26 -3.88 -5.06
C LEU A 116 -1.91 -2.43 -5.39
N LEU A 117 -0.69 -2.21 -5.86
CA LEU A 117 -0.22 -0.92 -6.36
C LEU A 117 -0.17 -0.99 -7.89
N TRP A 118 -1.09 -0.31 -8.57
CA TRP A 118 -1.14 -0.28 -10.04
C TRP A 118 -0.08 0.69 -10.57
N ILE A 119 0.71 0.23 -11.53
CA ILE A 119 1.83 0.99 -12.10
C ILE A 119 1.64 1.17 -13.61
N ALA A 120 2.27 2.20 -14.17
CA ALA A 120 2.33 2.36 -15.62
C ALA A 120 3.33 1.35 -16.23
N ARG A 121 3.07 0.91 -17.47
CA ARG A 121 3.96 -0.04 -18.17
C ARG A 121 5.39 0.48 -18.30
N ARG A 122 5.54 1.78 -18.52
CA ARG A 122 6.85 2.45 -18.62
C ARG A 122 7.67 2.33 -17.34
N ASP A 123 7.02 2.21 -16.19
CA ASP A 123 7.65 2.15 -14.87
C ASP A 123 7.98 0.72 -14.42
N TRP A 124 7.77 -0.28 -15.30
CA TRP A 124 7.98 -1.69 -14.97
C TRP A 124 9.39 -1.99 -14.46
N ARG A 125 10.42 -1.41 -15.08
CA ARG A 125 11.81 -1.60 -14.63
C ARG A 125 12.04 -1.04 -13.24
N VAL A 126 11.52 0.15 -12.96
CA VAL A 126 11.60 0.76 -11.63
C VAL A 126 10.87 -0.09 -10.60
N ALA A 127 9.72 -0.65 -10.96
CA ALA A 127 8.94 -1.53 -10.09
C ALA A 127 9.68 -2.83 -9.76
N THR A 128 10.28 -3.49 -10.75
CA THR A 128 11.04 -4.72 -10.53
C THR A 128 12.31 -4.48 -9.72
N ASP A 129 12.99 -3.35 -9.92
CA ASP A 129 14.14 -2.95 -9.13
C ASP A 129 13.75 -2.67 -7.67
N LEU A 130 12.67 -1.92 -7.45
CA LEU A 130 12.14 -1.67 -6.12
C LEU A 130 11.78 -2.98 -5.41
N VAL A 131 11.06 -3.89 -6.07
CA VAL A 131 10.68 -5.19 -5.53
C VAL A 131 11.91 -5.99 -5.11
N SER A 132 12.93 -6.07 -5.97
CA SER A 132 14.17 -6.80 -5.70
C SER A 132 14.91 -6.24 -4.47
N ARG A 133 14.97 -4.92 -4.34
CA ARG A 133 15.58 -4.26 -3.17
C ARG A 133 14.79 -4.52 -1.90
N VAL A 134 13.47 -4.44 -1.94
CA VAL A 134 12.63 -4.75 -0.77
C VAL A 134 12.80 -6.22 -0.37
N GLN A 135 12.85 -7.15 -1.32
CA GLN A 135 13.10 -8.56 -1.04
C GLN A 135 14.47 -8.79 -0.38
N LEU A 136 15.50 -8.06 -0.79
CA LEU A 136 16.81 -8.10 -0.14
C LEU A 136 16.72 -7.63 1.33
N GLU A 137 16.08 -6.50 1.58
CA GLU A 137 15.89 -5.99 2.95
C GLU A 137 15.05 -6.96 3.81
N MET A 138 14.04 -7.63 3.22
CA MET A 138 13.28 -8.69 3.91
C MET A 138 14.18 -9.85 4.32
N ALA A 139 15.07 -10.31 3.43
CA ALA A 139 16.01 -11.38 3.71
C ALA A 139 17.01 -10.96 4.81
N GLU A 140 17.54 -9.76 4.74
CA GLU A 140 18.44 -9.22 5.78
C GLU A 140 17.73 -9.05 7.13
N ALA A 141 16.48 -8.62 7.14
CA ALA A 141 15.67 -8.53 8.36
C ALA A 141 15.45 -9.92 8.99
N ALA A 142 15.16 -10.94 8.19
CA ALA A 142 15.00 -12.32 8.67
C ALA A 142 16.30 -12.88 9.25
N LEU A 143 17.46 -12.60 8.64
CA LEU A 143 18.75 -13.00 9.16
C LEU A 143 19.07 -12.32 10.50
N ARG A 144 18.81 -11.01 10.60
CA ARG A 144 19.00 -10.26 11.85
C ARG A 144 18.13 -10.80 13.00
N GLU A 145 16.91 -11.24 12.68
CA GLU A 145 16.01 -11.84 13.67
C GLU A 145 16.50 -13.22 14.09
N ALA A 146 16.99 -14.04 13.17
CA ALA A 146 17.55 -15.36 13.45
C ALA A 146 18.83 -15.30 14.30
N ASP A 147 19.65 -14.27 14.14
CA ASP A 147 20.88 -14.04 14.91
C ASP A 147 20.63 -13.46 16.31
N GLN A 148 19.41 -13.05 16.64
CA GLN A 148 19.09 -12.62 18.00
C GLN A 148 19.02 -13.86 18.90
N PRO A 149 19.92 -14.00 19.93
CA PRO A 149 19.84 -15.11 20.83
C PRO A 149 18.48 -15.09 21.53
N ALA A 150 17.80 -16.24 21.52
CA ALA A 150 16.54 -16.43 22.22
C ALA A 150 16.71 -15.90 23.66
N ARG A 151 16.01 -14.81 23.99
CA ARG A 151 15.94 -14.34 25.38
C ARG A 151 15.25 -15.44 26.16
N LEU A 152 16.07 -16.28 26.84
CA LEU A 152 15.56 -17.22 27.81
C LEU A 152 14.71 -16.44 28.82
N PRO A 153 13.51 -16.95 29.16
CA PRO A 153 12.72 -16.37 30.24
C PRO A 153 13.62 -16.27 31.47
N ARG A 154 13.79 -15.10 32.03
CA ARG A 154 14.40 -14.96 33.36
C ARG A 154 13.50 -15.74 34.30
N GLU A 155 13.96 -16.89 34.74
CA GLU A 155 13.38 -17.57 35.89
C GLU A 155 13.40 -16.60 37.06
N SER A 156 12.19 -16.14 37.43
CA SER A 156 11.99 -15.39 38.66
C SER A 156 12.29 -16.36 39.82
N HIS A 157 13.52 -16.32 40.30
CA HIS A 157 13.88 -16.92 41.56
C HIS A 157 13.08 -16.19 42.64
N THR A 158 11.98 -16.76 43.03
CA THR A 158 11.24 -16.40 44.25
C THR A 158 12.00 -17.09 45.41
N ASP A 159 12.94 -16.35 45.99
CA ASP A 159 13.50 -16.71 47.29
C ASP A 159 12.43 -16.49 48.36
N ARG A 160 12.16 -17.56 49.06
CA ARG A 160 11.39 -17.57 50.31
C ARG A 160 12.23 -17.16 51.50
#